data_15945368f855fb76bf35054f046ef60d
#
_entry.id   15945368f855fb76bf35054f046ef60d
#
_cell.length_a   1.000
_cell.length_b   1.000
_cell.length_c   1.000
_cell.angle_alpha   90.00
_cell.angle_beta   90.00
_cell.angle_gamma   90.00
#
_symmetry.space_group_name_H-M   'P 1'
#
loop_
_entity.id
_entity.type
_entity.pdbx_description
1 polymer ?
#
loop_
_entity_poly.entity_id
_entity_poly.type
_entity_poly.pdbx_seq_one_letter_code
_entity_poly.pdbx_strand_id
1 'polypeptide(L)'
;PAGTINAVGLIQDLLDGQLDALVNNAGISPKGPNGERLSTLDTDLMDWGKVFHVNFFASVVLARGLKDELAAAKGSVVNVTSIAGSRVHPFAGAAYATSKAALAALTREMAHDFGPLGVRVNAIAPGEVETAILSPGTDKIVRKLPMQRLGQPEEVAAAIYFLCSQDSSYISGAEIEVNGAQHV
;
A
#
# COMPACT_ATOMS: atom_id res chain seq x y z
N PRO A 1 17.77 -0.04 -1.67
CA PRO A 1 17.73 -0.03 -3.14
C PRO A 1 18.28 -1.31 -3.75
N ALA A 2 19.51 -1.74 -3.37
CA ALA A 2 20.14 -2.91 -3.97
C ALA A 2 19.28 -4.19 -3.86
N GLY A 3 18.71 -4.47 -2.67
CA GLY A 3 17.86 -5.66 -2.46
C GLY A 3 16.60 -5.66 -3.33
N THR A 4 15.94 -4.52 -3.50
CA THR A 4 14.72 -4.43 -4.33
C THR A 4 15.07 -4.53 -5.83
N ILE A 5 16.22 -3.98 -6.25
CA ILE A 5 16.70 -4.10 -7.64
C ILE A 5 17.04 -5.57 -7.95
N ASN A 6 17.70 -6.27 -7.04
CA ASN A 6 17.98 -7.69 -7.18
C ASN A 6 16.68 -8.52 -7.24
N ALA A 7 15.65 -8.13 -6.47
CA ALA A 7 14.34 -8.79 -6.52
C ALA A 7 13.66 -8.69 -7.89
N VAL A 8 13.81 -7.56 -8.61
CA VAL A 8 13.26 -7.43 -9.97
C VAL A 8 13.84 -8.51 -10.89
N GLY A 9 15.18 -8.66 -10.94
CA GLY A 9 15.80 -9.69 -11.77
C GLY A 9 15.33 -11.10 -11.42
N LEU A 10 15.28 -11.44 -10.11
CA LEU A 10 14.79 -12.73 -9.64
C LEU A 10 13.32 -12.99 -10.01
N ILE A 11 12.48 -11.95 -9.97
CA ILE A 11 11.08 -12.07 -10.38
C ILE A 11 11.00 -12.30 -11.89
N GLN A 12 11.75 -11.52 -12.69
CA GLN A 12 11.80 -11.67 -14.14
C GLN A 12 12.22 -13.07 -14.58
N ASP A 13 13.20 -13.67 -13.89
CA ASP A 13 13.65 -15.04 -14.14
C ASP A 13 12.55 -16.11 -13.87
N LEU A 14 11.54 -15.78 -13.07
CA LEU A 14 10.41 -16.66 -12.74
C LEU A 14 9.18 -16.42 -13.62
N LEU A 15 9.13 -15.28 -14.33
CA LEU A 15 8.01 -14.91 -15.18
C LEU A 15 8.27 -15.39 -16.62
N ASP A 16 7.23 -15.85 -17.29
CA ASP A 16 7.24 -16.19 -18.72
C ASP A 16 7.01 -14.92 -19.59
N GLY A 17 7.67 -13.81 -19.22
CA GLY A 17 7.57 -12.51 -19.89
C GLY A 17 6.24 -11.77 -19.69
N GLN A 18 5.35 -12.24 -18.81
CA GLN A 18 4.05 -11.64 -18.53
C GLN A 18 3.78 -11.57 -17.02
N LEU A 19 3.14 -10.49 -16.59
CA LEU A 19 2.71 -10.29 -15.20
C LEU A 19 1.31 -9.70 -15.17
N ASP A 20 0.32 -10.49 -14.75
CA ASP A 20 -1.08 -10.07 -14.70
C ASP A 20 -1.35 -9.09 -13.56
N ALA A 21 -0.68 -9.26 -12.42
CA ALA A 21 -0.90 -8.41 -11.26
C ALA A 21 0.37 -8.21 -10.41
N LEU A 22 0.63 -6.97 -10.01
CA LEU A 22 1.63 -6.59 -9.01
C LEU A 22 0.93 -5.96 -7.81
N VAL A 23 1.03 -6.59 -6.64
CA VAL A 23 0.47 -6.05 -5.39
C VAL A 23 1.60 -5.56 -4.48
N ASN A 24 1.71 -4.25 -4.32
CA ASN A 24 2.66 -3.61 -3.43
C ASN A 24 2.05 -3.51 -2.01
N ASN A 25 2.11 -4.60 -1.26
CA ASN A 25 1.55 -4.71 0.10
C ASN A 25 2.58 -4.49 1.21
N ALA A 26 3.86 -4.74 0.96
CA ALA A 26 4.91 -4.63 1.97
C ALA A 26 4.91 -3.24 2.62
N GLY A 27 4.95 -3.21 3.95
CA GLY A 27 4.99 -1.96 4.70
C GLY A 27 5.50 -2.14 6.13
N ILE A 28 6.14 -1.11 6.64
CA ILE A 28 6.61 -1.04 8.03
C ILE A 28 6.09 0.22 8.70
N SER A 29 5.77 0.11 10.00
CA SER A 29 5.31 1.20 10.86
C SER A 29 6.04 1.15 12.20
N PRO A 30 7.27 1.67 12.29
CA PRO A 30 8.04 1.68 13.53
C PRO A 30 7.27 2.34 14.65
N LYS A 31 7.51 1.84 15.86
CA LYS A 31 6.91 2.31 17.12
C LYS A 31 8.02 2.69 18.09
N GLY A 32 7.70 3.53 19.03
CA GLY A 32 8.57 3.79 20.17
C GLY A 32 8.73 2.58 21.10
N PRO A 33 9.62 2.65 22.11
CA PRO A 33 9.97 1.52 22.97
C PRO A 33 8.79 0.86 23.69
N ASN A 34 7.72 1.61 23.97
CA ASN A 34 6.51 1.12 24.62
C ASN A 34 5.34 0.89 23.65
N GLY A 35 5.62 0.84 22.34
CA GLY A 35 4.60 0.66 21.28
C GLY A 35 3.85 1.96 20.92
N GLU A 36 4.28 3.11 21.43
CA GLU A 36 3.67 4.41 21.16
C GLU A 36 3.90 4.88 19.72
N ARG A 37 3.03 5.79 19.30
CA ARG A 37 3.13 6.48 18.01
C ARG A 37 4.36 7.37 18.00
N LEU A 38 5.22 7.22 17.00
CA LEU A 38 6.33 8.14 16.77
C LEU A 38 5.83 9.40 16.04
N SER A 39 6.03 10.56 16.65
CA SER A 39 5.67 11.87 16.08
C SER A 39 6.73 12.36 15.10
N THR A 40 6.48 13.50 14.46
CA THR A 40 7.48 14.17 13.62
C THR A 40 8.70 14.64 14.41
N LEU A 41 8.53 14.89 15.70
CA LEU A 41 9.59 15.37 16.59
C LEU A 41 10.47 14.23 17.11
N ASP A 42 9.90 13.02 17.25
CA ASP A 42 10.54 11.88 17.91
C ASP A 42 11.10 10.84 16.92
N THR A 43 10.66 10.89 15.65
CA THR A 43 11.10 9.92 14.64
C THR A 43 12.49 10.27 14.15
N ASP A 44 13.44 9.35 14.32
CA ASP A 44 14.80 9.47 13.77
C ASP A 44 14.78 9.52 12.23
N LEU A 45 15.68 10.30 11.64
CA LEU A 45 15.80 10.43 10.18
C LEU A 45 16.17 9.09 9.50
N MET A 46 16.89 8.21 10.21
CA MET A 46 17.16 6.86 9.70
C MET A 46 15.88 6.03 9.59
N ASP A 47 14.95 6.17 10.54
CA ASP A 47 13.66 5.48 10.48
C ASP A 47 12.75 6.07 9.41
N TRP A 48 12.78 7.40 9.21
CA TRP A 48 12.15 8.03 8.03
C TRP A 48 12.67 7.40 6.75
N GLY A 49 13.98 7.30 6.59
CA GLY A 49 14.61 6.69 5.42
C GLY A 49 14.18 5.23 5.19
N LYS A 50 14.18 4.41 6.25
CA LYS A 50 13.75 3.00 6.18
C LYS A 50 12.27 2.89 5.78
N VAL A 51 11.38 3.67 6.41
CA VAL A 51 9.96 3.65 6.12
C VAL A 51 9.69 4.03 4.66
N PHE A 52 10.25 5.12 4.18
CA PHE A 52 10.08 5.52 2.79
C PHE A 52 10.70 4.51 1.82
N HIS A 53 11.81 3.90 2.20
CA HIS A 53 12.43 2.87 1.36
C HIS A 53 11.49 1.68 1.14
N VAL A 54 10.88 1.16 2.20
CA VAL A 54 9.98 0.00 2.12
C VAL A 54 8.61 0.40 1.57
N ASN A 55 7.99 1.44 2.14
CA ASN A 55 6.58 1.75 1.87
C ASN A 55 6.35 2.51 0.56
N PHE A 56 7.39 3.12 -0.01
CA PHE A 56 7.27 3.97 -1.20
C PHE A 56 8.25 3.57 -2.31
N PHE A 57 9.56 3.65 -2.07
CA PHE A 57 10.55 3.42 -3.14
C PHE A 57 10.54 1.99 -3.68
N ALA A 58 10.21 0.98 -2.85
CA ALA A 58 10.07 -0.38 -3.32
C ALA A 58 9.00 -0.50 -4.41
N SER A 59 7.85 0.16 -4.22
CA SER A 59 6.77 0.18 -5.23
C SER A 59 7.21 0.82 -6.55
N VAL A 60 7.97 1.93 -6.48
CA VAL A 60 8.55 2.58 -7.67
C VAL A 60 9.49 1.63 -8.41
N VAL A 61 10.40 0.99 -7.67
CA VAL A 61 11.43 0.10 -8.27
C VAL A 61 10.79 -1.13 -8.90
N LEU A 62 9.85 -1.78 -8.20
CA LEU A 62 9.18 -2.98 -8.71
C LEU A 62 8.33 -2.66 -9.95
N ALA A 63 7.50 -1.62 -9.91
CA ALA A 63 6.65 -1.28 -11.05
C ALA A 63 7.48 -0.86 -12.28
N ARG A 64 8.55 -0.08 -12.09
CA ARG A 64 9.45 0.30 -13.18
C ARG A 64 10.22 -0.90 -13.74
N GLY A 65 10.70 -1.78 -12.86
CA GLY A 65 11.49 -2.93 -13.25
C GLY A 65 10.69 -4.01 -13.97
N LEU A 66 9.39 -4.14 -13.65
CA LEU A 66 8.46 -5.13 -14.22
C LEU A 66 7.50 -4.52 -15.25
N LYS A 67 7.84 -3.35 -15.79
CA LYS A 67 6.97 -2.58 -16.70
C LYS A 67 6.64 -3.36 -17.97
N ASP A 68 7.62 -4.04 -18.53
CA ASP A 68 7.45 -4.72 -19.83
C ASP A 68 6.58 -5.98 -19.68
N GLU A 69 6.74 -6.71 -18.58
CA GLU A 69 5.92 -7.89 -18.25
C GLU A 69 4.46 -7.49 -17.93
N LEU A 70 4.28 -6.38 -17.20
CA LEU A 70 2.95 -5.80 -16.93
C LEU A 70 2.28 -5.35 -18.24
N ALA A 71 3.02 -4.69 -19.13
CA ALA A 71 2.50 -4.24 -20.42
C ALA A 71 2.12 -5.42 -21.34
N ALA A 72 2.93 -6.48 -21.36
CA ALA A 72 2.65 -7.68 -22.15
C ALA A 72 1.34 -8.36 -21.74
N ALA A 73 1.02 -8.39 -20.43
CA ALA A 73 -0.23 -8.94 -19.90
C ALA A 73 -1.40 -7.95 -19.92
N LYS A 74 -1.19 -6.65 -20.21
CA LYS A 74 -2.13 -5.56 -19.89
C LYS A 74 -2.60 -5.64 -18.44
N GLY A 75 -1.65 -5.84 -17.57
CA GLY A 75 -1.84 -6.19 -16.16
C GLY A 75 -2.36 -5.08 -15.27
N SER A 76 -2.34 -5.33 -13.98
CA SER A 76 -2.80 -4.39 -12.95
C SER A 76 -1.76 -4.24 -11.85
N VAL A 77 -1.58 -3.01 -11.36
CA VAL A 77 -0.81 -2.71 -10.15
C VAL A 77 -1.76 -2.25 -9.06
N VAL A 78 -1.65 -2.84 -7.87
CA VAL A 78 -2.43 -2.40 -6.69
C VAL A 78 -1.46 -2.03 -5.56
N ASN A 79 -1.50 -0.77 -5.15
CA ASN A 79 -0.72 -0.25 -4.03
C ASN A 79 -1.57 -0.29 -2.74
N VAL A 80 -1.05 -0.91 -1.69
CA VAL A 80 -1.72 -0.91 -0.38
C VAL A 80 -1.26 0.31 0.40
N THR A 81 -2.13 1.34 0.43
CA THR A 81 -1.95 2.59 1.17
C THR A 81 -2.42 2.46 2.62
N SER A 82 -3.13 3.42 3.14
CA SER A 82 -3.77 3.39 4.46
C SER A 82 -4.62 4.64 4.65
N ILE A 83 -5.70 4.57 5.41
CA ILE A 83 -6.44 5.76 5.88
C ILE A 83 -5.55 6.75 6.65
N ALA A 84 -4.45 6.27 7.25
CA ALA A 84 -3.46 7.14 7.89
C ALA A 84 -2.73 8.08 6.92
N GLY A 85 -2.77 7.79 5.62
CA GLY A 85 -2.21 8.66 4.58
C GLY A 85 -3.03 9.94 4.33
N SER A 86 -4.31 9.94 4.68
CA SER A 86 -5.22 11.07 4.42
C SER A 86 -5.59 11.86 5.67
N ARG A 87 -5.36 11.31 6.87
CA ARG A 87 -5.60 12.01 8.15
C ARG A 87 -4.61 11.61 9.24
N VAL A 88 -4.52 12.39 10.30
CA VAL A 88 -3.76 12.01 11.48
C VAL A 88 -4.42 10.82 12.17
N HIS A 89 -3.65 9.75 12.34
CA HIS A 89 -4.09 8.51 12.97
C HIS A 89 -3.48 8.38 14.38
N PRO A 90 -4.24 7.92 15.40
CA PRO A 90 -3.74 7.88 16.78
C PRO A 90 -2.58 6.90 16.99
N PHE A 91 -2.45 5.88 16.15
CA PHE A 91 -1.43 4.84 16.29
C PHE A 91 -0.37 4.85 15.17
N ALA A 92 -0.68 5.40 13.99
CA ALA A 92 0.27 5.43 12.89
C ALA A 92 1.30 6.55 13.07
N GLY A 93 2.58 6.22 13.01
CA GLY A 93 3.66 7.21 13.11
C GLY A 93 3.69 8.19 11.92
N ALA A 94 4.33 9.34 12.11
CA ALA A 94 4.40 10.39 11.08
C ALA A 94 5.06 9.91 9.79
N ALA A 95 6.18 9.19 9.88
CA ALA A 95 6.87 8.64 8.71
C ALA A 95 5.99 7.64 7.95
N TYR A 96 5.26 6.75 8.66
CA TYR A 96 4.32 5.84 8.04
C TYR A 96 3.21 6.58 7.31
N ALA A 97 2.53 7.49 7.99
CA ALA A 97 1.41 8.25 7.43
C ALA A 97 1.81 9.00 6.15
N THR A 98 2.93 9.71 6.20
CA THR A 98 3.44 10.46 5.04
C THR A 98 3.88 9.55 3.90
N SER A 99 4.47 8.38 4.18
CA SER A 99 4.83 7.41 3.14
C SER A 99 3.60 6.84 2.43
N LYS A 100 2.50 6.60 3.17
CA LYS A 100 1.23 6.12 2.60
C LYS A 100 0.50 7.22 1.81
N ALA A 101 0.56 8.48 2.24
CA ALA A 101 0.09 9.63 1.46
C ALA A 101 0.88 9.79 0.15
N ALA A 102 2.20 9.64 0.20
CA ALA A 102 3.06 9.67 -0.97
C ALA A 102 2.72 8.52 -1.95
N LEU A 103 2.46 7.31 -1.43
CA LEU A 103 2.08 6.16 -2.25
C LEU A 103 0.71 6.35 -2.93
N ALA A 104 -0.24 6.99 -2.26
CA ALA A 104 -1.53 7.36 -2.86
C ALA A 104 -1.36 8.38 -4.02
N ALA A 105 -0.49 9.37 -3.84
CA ALA A 105 -0.14 10.30 -4.91
C ALA A 105 0.56 9.57 -6.08
N LEU A 106 1.56 8.74 -5.78
CA LEU A 106 2.28 7.93 -6.76
C LEU A 106 1.33 7.04 -7.58
N THR A 107 0.28 6.49 -6.97
CA THR A 107 -0.71 5.65 -7.67
C THR A 107 -1.34 6.40 -8.84
N ARG A 108 -1.66 7.69 -8.68
CA ARG A 108 -2.24 8.52 -9.74
C ARG A 108 -1.24 8.81 -10.86
N GLU A 109 0.00 9.16 -10.50
CA GLU A 109 1.09 9.36 -11.47
C GLU A 109 1.35 8.08 -12.27
N MET A 110 1.47 6.94 -11.57
CA MET A 110 1.64 5.65 -12.24
C MET A 110 0.46 5.29 -13.14
N ALA A 111 -0.79 5.58 -12.75
CA ALA A 111 -1.95 5.32 -13.58
C ALA A 111 -1.91 6.13 -14.89
N HIS A 112 -1.42 7.37 -14.82
CA HIS A 112 -1.19 8.21 -16.01
C HIS A 112 -0.09 7.62 -16.91
N ASP A 113 1.07 7.29 -16.31
CA ASP A 113 2.25 6.84 -17.07
C ASP A 113 2.09 5.44 -17.67
N PHE A 114 1.41 4.54 -16.96
CA PHE A 114 1.20 3.14 -17.36
C PHE A 114 -0.04 2.94 -18.23
N GLY A 115 -0.99 3.89 -18.21
CA GLY A 115 -2.20 3.84 -19.00
C GLY A 115 -1.97 3.62 -20.51
N PRO A 116 -1.04 4.33 -21.18
CA PRO A 116 -0.70 4.09 -22.58
C PRO A 116 -0.17 2.68 -22.87
N LEU A 117 0.32 1.96 -21.84
CA LEU A 117 0.78 0.58 -21.93
C LEU A 117 -0.36 -0.44 -21.74
N GLY A 118 -1.58 0.03 -21.48
CA GLY A 118 -2.73 -0.82 -21.16
C GLY A 118 -2.74 -1.35 -19.72
N VAL A 119 -1.85 -0.87 -18.86
CA VAL A 119 -1.74 -1.30 -17.46
C VAL A 119 -2.56 -0.38 -16.57
N ARG A 120 -3.39 -0.94 -15.69
CA ARG A 120 -4.17 -0.19 -14.70
C ARG A 120 -3.39 -0.09 -13.39
N VAL A 121 -3.48 1.04 -12.71
CA VAL A 121 -2.83 1.24 -11.40
C VAL A 121 -3.82 1.84 -10.43
N ASN A 122 -4.07 1.16 -9.31
CA ASN A 122 -5.01 1.59 -8.28
C ASN A 122 -4.43 1.42 -6.88
N ALA A 123 -5.11 1.92 -5.88
CA ALA A 123 -4.76 1.74 -4.49
C ALA A 123 -5.94 1.23 -3.66
N ILE A 124 -5.61 0.54 -2.57
CA ILE A 124 -6.52 0.20 -1.48
C ILE A 124 -6.02 0.91 -0.23
N ALA A 125 -6.92 1.58 0.48
CA ALA A 125 -6.66 2.24 1.76
C ALA A 125 -7.37 1.49 2.91
N PRO A 126 -6.71 0.50 3.55
CA PRO A 126 -7.29 -0.18 4.69
C PRO A 126 -7.43 0.73 5.90
N GLY A 127 -8.47 0.47 6.71
CA GLY A 127 -8.58 0.94 8.07
C GLY A 127 -7.89 0.01 9.07
N GLU A 128 -8.48 -0.18 10.25
CA GLU A 128 -8.00 -1.13 11.23
C GLU A 128 -8.38 -2.56 10.84
N VAL A 129 -7.36 -3.33 10.45
CA VAL A 129 -7.49 -4.73 10.02
C VAL A 129 -6.75 -5.63 10.99
N GLU A 130 -7.33 -6.79 11.32
CA GLU A 130 -6.74 -7.75 12.26
C GLU A 130 -5.48 -8.41 11.69
N THR A 131 -4.33 -7.82 11.99
CA THR A 131 -3.02 -8.21 11.48
C THR A 131 -1.94 -8.00 12.55
N ALA A 132 -0.76 -8.58 12.33
CA ALA A 132 0.39 -8.43 13.23
C ALA A 132 0.94 -6.98 13.34
N ILE A 133 0.56 -6.08 12.42
CA ILE A 133 1.00 -4.66 12.46
C ILE A 133 0.17 -3.80 13.43
N LEU A 134 -0.95 -4.33 13.93
CA LEU A 134 -1.81 -3.59 14.86
C LEU A 134 -1.05 -3.14 16.10
N SER A 135 -1.33 -1.91 16.52
CA SER A 135 -0.75 -1.33 17.72
C SER A 135 -1.45 -1.85 18.98
N PRO A 136 -0.74 -1.99 20.11
CA PRO A 136 -1.38 -2.21 21.40
C PRO A 136 -2.46 -1.16 21.69
N GLY A 137 -3.61 -1.59 22.19
CA GLY A 137 -4.73 -0.71 22.50
C GLY A 137 -5.69 -0.42 21.35
N THR A 138 -5.51 -1.04 20.18
CA THR A 138 -6.47 -0.95 19.06
C THR A 138 -7.86 -1.42 19.47
N ASP A 139 -7.97 -2.39 20.39
CA ASP A 139 -9.24 -2.82 21.01
C ASP A 139 -10.08 -1.67 21.58
N LYS A 140 -9.42 -0.62 22.08
CA LYS A 140 -10.10 0.57 22.66
C LYS A 140 -10.82 1.41 21.60
N ILE A 141 -10.38 1.33 20.35
CA ILE A 141 -11.02 2.08 19.26
C ILE A 141 -12.09 1.27 18.52
N VAL A 142 -12.10 -0.06 18.64
CA VAL A 142 -13.09 -0.92 17.95
C VAL A 142 -14.52 -0.43 18.21
N ARG A 143 -14.85 -0.09 19.48
CA ARG A 143 -16.17 0.43 19.85
C ARG A 143 -16.52 1.78 19.21
N LYS A 144 -15.51 2.52 18.74
CA LYS A 144 -15.68 3.82 18.06
C LYS A 144 -15.74 3.69 16.55
N LEU A 145 -15.39 2.52 16.01
CA LEU A 145 -15.52 2.26 14.58
C LEU A 145 -17.01 2.16 14.22
N PRO A 146 -17.46 2.76 13.12
CA PRO A 146 -18.87 2.67 12.72
C PRO A 146 -19.38 1.23 12.60
N MET A 147 -18.58 0.31 12.04
CA MET A 147 -18.93 -1.11 11.95
C MET A 147 -18.64 -1.91 13.24
N GLN A 148 -18.10 -1.29 14.28
CA GLN A 148 -17.83 -1.86 15.61
C GLN A 148 -17.01 -3.17 15.60
N ARG A 149 -16.18 -3.36 14.60
CA ARG A 149 -15.25 -4.49 14.47
C ARG A 149 -14.02 -4.10 13.68
N LEU A 150 -12.97 -4.87 13.79
CA LEU A 150 -11.84 -4.83 12.87
C LEU A 150 -12.26 -5.42 11.50
N GLY A 151 -11.61 -4.95 10.44
CA GLY A 151 -11.64 -5.63 9.16
C GLY A 151 -10.84 -6.93 9.23
N GLN A 152 -11.15 -7.85 8.34
CA GLN A 152 -10.36 -9.08 8.16
C GLN A 152 -9.43 -8.94 6.96
N PRO A 153 -8.24 -9.55 6.96
CA PRO A 153 -7.32 -9.53 5.81
C PRO A 153 -7.99 -9.96 4.51
N GLU A 154 -8.91 -10.94 4.57
CA GLU A 154 -9.65 -11.46 3.44
C GLU A 154 -10.58 -10.40 2.81
N GLU A 155 -11.11 -9.47 3.61
CA GLU A 155 -11.95 -8.38 3.10
C GLU A 155 -11.14 -7.38 2.28
N VAL A 156 -9.90 -7.11 2.71
CA VAL A 156 -8.95 -6.29 1.95
C VAL A 156 -8.49 -7.03 0.70
N ALA A 157 -8.18 -8.33 0.82
CA ALA A 157 -7.76 -9.16 -0.30
C ALA A 157 -8.83 -9.27 -1.39
N ALA A 158 -10.11 -9.34 -1.03
CA ALA A 158 -11.22 -9.35 -1.98
C ALA A 158 -11.28 -8.06 -2.81
N ALA A 159 -11.05 -6.89 -2.19
CA ALA A 159 -11.00 -5.62 -2.90
C ALA A 159 -9.77 -5.52 -3.81
N ILE A 160 -8.62 -6.03 -3.37
CA ILE A 160 -7.40 -6.13 -4.20
C ILE A 160 -7.66 -7.02 -5.41
N TYR A 161 -8.26 -8.20 -5.20
CA TYR A 161 -8.59 -9.13 -6.26
C TYR A 161 -9.52 -8.50 -7.31
N PHE A 162 -10.56 -7.78 -6.86
CA PHE A 162 -11.44 -7.02 -7.76
C PHE A 162 -10.63 -6.04 -8.63
N LEU A 163 -9.72 -5.28 -8.04
CA LEU A 163 -8.88 -4.32 -8.79
C LEU A 163 -7.88 -5.01 -9.73
N CYS A 164 -7.51 -6.25 -9.48
CA CYS A 164 -6.68 -7.04 -10.37
C CYS A 164 -7.48 -7.68 -11.52
N SER A 165 -8.80 -7.85 -11.35
CA SER A 165 -9.67 -8.55 -12.31
C SER A 165 -10.15 -7.66 -13.45
N GLN A 166 -10.76 -8.27 -14.48
CA GLN A 166 -11.40 -7.58 -15.60
C GLN A 166 -12.67 -6.80 -15.18
N ASP A 167 -13.27 -7.12 -14.03
CA ASP A 167 -14.45 -6.41 -13.52
C ASP A 167 -14.14 -4.93 -13.19
N SER A 168 -12.85 -4.59 -13.02
CA SER A 168 -12.35 -3.23 -12.82
C SER A 168 -11.66 -2.63 -14.06
N SER A 169 -11.98 -3.11 -15.26
CA SER A 169 -11.28 -2.78 -16.51
C SER A 169 -11.22 -1.29 -16.87
N TYR A 170 -12.13 -0.47 -16.31
CA TYR A 170 -12.12 0.99 -16.51
C TYR A 170 -11.80 1.78 -15.24
N ILE A 171 -11.27 1.09 -14.21
CA ILE A 171 -10.82 1.74 -12.96
C ILE A 171 -9.29 1.83 -12.98
N SER A 172 -8.76 3.05 -13.03
CA SER A 172 -7.32 3.35 -12.93
C SER A 172 -7.13 4.71 -12.29
N GLY A 173 -6.14 4.84 -11.40
CA GLY A 173 -5.86 6.03 -10.60
C GLY A 173 -6.74 6.17 -9.35
N ALA A 174 -7.59 5.21 -9.06
CA ALA A 174 -8.48 5.23 -7.89
C ALA A 174 -7.78 4.76 -6.62
N GLU A 175 -8.21 5.31 -5.48
CA GLU A 175 -7.93 4.79 -4.15
C GLU A 175 -9.25 4.36 -3.51
N ILE A 176 -9.41 3.08 -3.23
CA ILE A 176 -10.61 2.51 -2.62
C ILE A 176 -10.38 2.30 -1.13
N GLU A 177 -11.23 2.88 -0.31
CA GLU A 177 -11.18 2.73 1.13
C GLU A 177 -11.88 1.43 1.58
N VAL A 178 -11.14 0.60 2.34
CA VAL A 178 -11.63 -0.64 2.94
C VAL A 178 -11.46 -0.52 4.45
N ASN A 179 -12.35 0.24 5.10
CA ASN A 179 -12.12 0.75 6.44
C ASN A 179 -13.35 0.73 7.36
N GLY A 180 -14.47 0.11 6.95
CA GLY A 180 -15.68 0.04 7.77
C GLY A 180 -16.23 1.42 8.16
N ALA A 181 -16.12 2.40 7.25
CA ALA A 181 -16.50 3.81 7.45
C ALA A 181 -15.66 4.56 8.50
N GLN A 182 -14.52 4.04 8.90
CA GLN A 182 -13.62 4.70 9.86
C GLN A 182 -13.14 6.07 9.38
N HIS A 183 -13.17 6.31 8.09
CA HIS A 183 -12.63 7.50 7.44
C HIS A 183 -13.63 8.63 7.23
N VAL A 184 -14.91 8.41 7.39
CA VAL A 184 -15.98 9.38 7.22
C VAL A 184 -16.37 10.08 8.50
#